data_d5968ad9b8d9ea7fb8c4ae5a8f2d73fa
#
_entry.id   d5968ad9b8d9ea7fb8c4ae5a8f2d73fa
#
_cell.length_a   1.000
_cell.length_b   1.000
_cell.length_c   1.000
_cell.angle_alpha   90.00
_cell.angle_beta   90.00
_cell.angle_gamma   90.00
#
_symmetry.space_group_name_H-M   'P 1'
#
loop_
_entity.id
_entity.type
_entity.pdbx_description
1 polymer ?
#
loop_
_entity_poly.entity_id
_entity_poly.type
_entity_poly.pdbx_seq_one_letter_code
_entity_poly.pdbx_strand_id
1 'polypeptide(L)' 'MKNRELTNKEVIEIQLNYPHGTRIVLNHMEDKWAVPPGTRGTVEHVDDAGQIHPKWDNGRTLAIVPQVDSFRELTEQEL' A
#
# COMPACT_ATOMS: atom_id res chain seq x y z
N MET A 1 -13.97 -9.21 -11.29
CA MET A 1 -14.69 -8.31 -10.37
C MET A 1 -14.14 -6.91 -10.46
N LYS A 2 -15.00 -5.93 -10.49
CA LYS A 2 -14.56 -4.55 -10.55
C LYS A 2 -14.26 -4.01 -9.15
N ASN A 3 -13.26 -3.15 -9.08
CA ASN A 3 -13.02 -2.37 -7.87
C ASN A 3 -14.15 -1.36 -7.70
N ARG A 4 -14.62 -1.20 -6.49
CA ARG A 4 -15.48 -0.07 -6.18
C ARG A 4 -14.63 1.12 -5.77
N GLU A 5 -15.16 2.29 -5.99
CA GLU A 5 -14.53 3.49 -5.49
C GLU A 5 -14.68 3.55 -3.97
N LEU A 6 -13.65 4.04 -3.32
CA LEU A 6 -13.68 4.26 -1.88
C LEU A 6 -14.46 5.54 -1.57
N THR A 7 -15.19 5.52 -0.46
CA THR A 7 -15.82 6.73 0.05
C THR A 7 -14.76 7.65 0.65
N ASN A 8 -15.12 8.93 0.81
CA ASN A 8 -14.20 9.88 1.46
C ASN A 8 -13.80 9.42 2.86
N LYS A 9 -14.72 8.83 3.59
CA LYS A 9 -14.44 8.31 4.93
C LYS A 9 -13.40 7.19 4.87
N GLU A 10 -13.55 6.27 3.92
CA GLU A 10 -12.61 5.16 3.75
C GLU A 10 -11.22 5.67 3.36
N VAL A 11 -11.14 6.67 2.48
CA VAL A 11 -9.85 7.28 2.11
C VAL A 11 -9.18 7.90 3.34
N ILE A 12 -9.94 8.65 4.13
CA ILE A 12 -9.39 9.27 5.34
C ILE A 12 -8.87 8.20 6.31
N GLU A 13 -9.61 7.10 6.48
CA GLU A 13 -9.17 6.01 7.35
C GLU A 13 -7.85 5.40 6.87
N ILE A 14 -7.71 5.20 5.56
CA ILE A 14 -6.46 4.69 5.00
C ILE A 14 -5.32 5.68 5.22
N GLN A 15 -5.57 6.97 5.01
CA GLN A 15 -4.57 8.02 5.23
C GLN A 15 -4.10 8.04 6.68
N LEU A 16 -5.03 7.86 7.62
CA LEU A 16 -4.69 7.85 9.04
C LEU A 16 -3.93 6.60 9.46
N ASN A 17 -4.26 5.45 8.86
CA ASN A 17 -3.64 4.17 9.21
C ASN A 17 -2.26 3.98 8.57
N TYR A 18 -1.99 4.67 7.46
CA TYR A 18 -0.73 4.52 6.72
C TYR A 18 -0.08 5.88 6.47
N PRO A 19 0.32 6.58 7.55
CA PRO A 19 1.00 7.87 7.39
C PRO A 19 2.39 7.69 6.77
N HIS A 20 2.95 8.81 6.32
CA HIS A 20 4.32 8.84 5.81
C HIS A 20 5.28 8.15 6.77
N GLY A 21 6.11 7.27 6.24
CA GLY A 21 7.11 6.55 7.05
C GLY A 21 6.66 5.18 7.52
N THR A 22 5.38 4.81 7.34
CA THR A 22 4.90 3.49 7.75
C THR A 22 5.62 2.41 6.94
N ARG A 23 6.16 1.39 7.61
CA ARG A 23 6.81 0.26 6.95
C ARG A 23 5.79 -0.83 6.68
N ILE A 24 5.79 -1.31 5.45
CA ILE A 24 4.83 -2.32 4.98
C ILE A 24 5.55 -3.44 4.24
N VAL A 25 4.82 -4.55 4.06
CA VAL A 25 5.28 -5.66 3.22
C VAL A 25 4.14 -6.09 2.31
N LEU A 26 4.48 -6.35 1.05
CA LEU A 26 3.50 -6.81 0.07
C LEU A 26 3.27 -8.31 0.21
N ASN A 27 2.01 -8.73 0.23
CA ASN A 27 1.62 -10.14 0.14
C ASN A 27 1.35 -10.52 -1.32
N HIS A 28 0.54 -9.73 -2.03
CA HIS A 28 0.18 -9.99 -3.42
C HIS A 28 -0.36 -8.72 -4.07
N MET A 29 -0.02 -8.51 -5.33
CA MET A 29 -0.46 -7.34 -6.08
C MET A 29 -1.08 -7.79 -7.41
N GLU A 30 -2.27 -7.24 -7.71
CA GLU A 30 -3.03 -7.54 -8.94
C GLU A 30 -2.56 -6.65 -10.09
N ASP A 31 -1.32 -6.87 -10.53
CA ASP A 31 -0.75 -6.06 -11.61
C ASP A 31 0.33 -6.88 -12.30
N LYS A 32 0.40 -6.83 -13.63
CA LYS A 32 1.44 -7.55 -14.36
C LYS A 32 2.84 -7.00 -14.08
N TRP A 33 2.92 -5.78 -13.58
CA TRP A 33 4.19 -5.14 -13.20
C TRP A 33 4.43 -5.18 -11.69
N ALA A 34 3.73 -6.07 -10.99
CA ALA A 34 3.79 -6.16 -9.54
C ALA A 34 5.22 -6.31 -9.03
N VAL A 35 5.48 -5.72 -7.86
CA VAL A 35 6.70 -6.08 -7.13
C VAL A 35 6.51 -7.49 -6.57
N PRO A 36 7.61 -8.24 -6.34
CA PRO A 36 7.48 -9.61 -5.82
C PRO A 36 6.85 -9.64 -4.43
N PRO A 37 6.06 -10.68 -4.13
CA PRO A 37 5.57 -10.88 -2.76
C PRO A 37 6.73 -10.90 -1.77
N GLY A 38 6.51 -10.34 -0.59
CA GLY A 38 7.55 -10.22 0.43
C GLY A 38 8.40 -8.96 0.32
N THR A 39 8.23 -8.17 -0.74
CA THR A 39 8.95 -6.91 -0.87
C THR A 39 8.46 -5.95 0.20
N ARG A 40 9.40 -5.33 0.91
CA ARG A 40 9.10 -4.31 1.91
C ARG A 40 9.22 -2.92 1.31
N GLY A 41 8.52 -1.97 1.92
CA GLY A 41 8.57 -0.60 1.46
C GLY A 41 8.17 0.38 2.55
N THR A 42 8.32 1.66 2.25
CA THR A 42 7.98 2.74 3.16
C THR A 42 6.92 3.61 2.49
N VAL A 43 5.80 3.81 3.18
CA VAL A 43 4.73 4.67 2.66
C VAL A 43 5.21 6.11 2.57
N GLU A 44 5.05 6.72 1.40
CA GLU A 44 5.30 8.14 1.21
C GLU A 44 4.02 8.95 1.43
N HIS A 45 2.93 8.53 0.83
CA HIS A 45 1.64 9.17 1.02
C HIS A 45 0.50 8.25 0.55
N VAL A 46 -0.72 8.63 0.89
CA VAL A 46 -1.95 8.03 0.36
C VAL A 46 -2.67 9.13 -0.42
N ASP A 47 -3.05 8.86 -1.66
CA ASP A 47 -3.69 9.87 -2.49
C ASP A 47 -5.18 10.00 -2.21
N ASP A 48 -5.85 10.92 -2.92
CA ASP A 48 -7.26 11.22 -2.70
C ASP A 48 -8.19 10.09 -3.14
N ALA A 49 -7.70 9.14 -3.91
CA ALA A 49 -8.44 7.94 -4.29
C ALA A 49 -8.21 6.78 -3.32
N GLY A 50 -7.34 6.95 -2.33
CA GLY A 50 -7.02 5.91 -1.35
C GLY A 50 -5.92 4.97 -1.80
N GLN A 51 -5.23 5.25 -2.90
CA GLN A 51 -4.09 4.45 -3.31
C GLN A 51 -2.88 4.81 -2.45
N ILE A 52 -2.16 3.78 -2.01
CA ILE A 52 -0.99 3.96 -1.16
C ILE A 52 0.25 4.01 -2.05
N HIS A 53 1.05 5.06 -1.90
CA HIS A 53 2.25 5.27 -2.69
C HIS A 53 3.49 4.99 -1.86
N PRO A 54 4.03 3.77 -1.93
CA PRO A 54 5.25 3.45 -1.21
C PRO A 54 6.47 3.71 -2.06
N LYS A 55 7.60 3.81 -1.38
CA LYS A 55 8.90 3.59 -1.99
C LYS A 55 9.32 2.19 -1.58
N TRP A 56 9.30 1.26 -2.53
CA TRP A 56 9.70 -0.12 -2.28
C TRP A 56 11.21 -0.20 -2.08
N ASP A 57 11.65 -1.10 -1.22
CA ASP A 57 13.09 -1.23 -0.91
C ASP A 57 13.91 -1.66 -2.13
N ASN A 58 13.27 -2.24 -3.14
CA ASN A 58 13.92 -2.58 -4.41
C ASN A 58 14.01 -1.38 -5.38
N GLY A 59 13.61 -0.19 -4.95
CA GLY A 59 13.68 1.02 -5.76
C GLY A 59 12.43 1.31 -6.59
N ARG A 60 11.45 0.42 -6.62
CA ARG A 60 10.22 0.64 -7.37
C ARG A 60 9.25 1.51 -6.59
N THR A 61 8.28 2.07 -7.31
CA THR A 61 7.31 3.02 -6.73
C THR A 61 5.86 2.70 -7.09
N LEU A 62 5.60 1.49 -7.58
CA LEU A 62 4.24 1.10 -7.97
C LEU A 62 3.28 1.19 -6.79
N ALA A 63 2.15 1.88 -7.00
CA ALA A 63 1.18 2.13 -5.93
C ALA A 63 0.39 0.86 -5.60
N ILE A 64 -0.06 0.78 -4.34
CA ILE A 64 -0.96 -0.26 -3.87
C ILE A 64 -2.39 0.23 -4.05
N VAL A 65 -3.24 -0.64 -4.60
CA VAL A 65 -4.69 -0.42 -4.68
C VAL A 65 -5.33 -1.29 -3.59
N PRO A 66 -5.72 -0.71 -2.44
CA PRO A 66 -6.13 -1.53 -1.29
C PRO A 66 -7.31 -2.44 -1.54
N GLN A 67 -8.16 -2.13 -2.54
CA GLN A 67 -9.32 -2.94 -2.84
C GLN A 67 -8.96 -4.29 -3.48
N VAL A 68 -7.78 -4.40 -4.10
CA VAL A 68 -7.38 -5.61 -4.83
C VAL A 68 -6.03 -6.17 -4.44
N ASP A 69 -5.16 -5.35 -3.87
CA ASP A 69 -3.83 -5.77 -3.48
C ASP A 69 -3.83 -6.17 -2.01
N SER A 70 -2.99 -7.14 -1.66
CA SER A 70 -2.86 -7.61 -0.29
C SER A 70 -1.51 -7.20 0.28
N PHE A 71 -1.53 -6.54 1.41
CA PHE A 71 -0.31 -6.05 2.08
C PHE A 71 -0.61 -5.92 3.57
N ARG A 72 0.44 -5.70 4.36
CA ARG A 72 0.29 -5.42 5.78
C ARG A 72 1.41 -4.52 6.29
N GLU A 73 1.17 -3.92 7.43
CA GLU A 73 2.18 -3.17 8.13
C GLU A 73 3.16 -4.14 8.80
N LEU A 74 4.44 -3.78 8.85
CA LEU A 74 5.43 -4.57 9.58
C LEU A 74 5.21 -4.43 11.08
N THR A 75 5.43 -5.53 11.80
CA THR A 75 5.38 -5.51 13.27
C THR A 75 6.65 -4.88 13.84
N GLU A 76 6.63 -4.54 15.13
CA GLU A 76 7.82 -4.02 15.79
C GLU A 76 9.00 -4.98 15.70
N GLN A 77 8.75 -6.29 15.79
CA GLN A 77 9.81 -7.29 15.67
C GLN A 77 10.43 -7.34 14.28
N GLU A 78 9.67 -6.92 13.26
CA GLU A 78 10.15 -6.93 11.88
C GLU A 78 10.89 -5.64 11.48
N LEU A 79 10.75 -4.60 12.28
CA LEU A 79 11.36 -3.30 11.98
C LEU A 79 12.87 -3.29 12.22
#